data_a2ca9d17cd0d84424da86e6d73745333
#
_entry.id   a2ca9d17cd0d84424da86e6d73745333
#
_cell.length_a   1.000
_cell.length_b   1.000
_cell.length_c   1.000
_cell.angle_alpha   90.00
_cell.angle_beta   90.00
_cell.angle_gamma   90.00
#
_symmetry.space_group_name_H-M   'P 1'
#
loop_
_entity.id
_entity.type
_entity.pdbx_description
1 polymer ?
#
loop_
_entity_poly.entity_id
_entity_poly.type
_entity_poly.pdbx_seq_one_letter_code
_entity_poly.pdbx_strand_id
1 'polypeptide(L)'
;MEQGDSILDVVGPLGVASEFGENVKHACVIGGGVGCAIAYPSAKALHNMGVKVDIIAGFRSKDIVILEDEMRAVCDNYYITTDDGTYGKKGFVTNQLQELIDNGEQYDLVIAIGPVPMMKFVCGVTRPYNIKTMVSLNPIMIDGTGMCGGCRVTVGGKTKYACVDGPDFDGFEVDFNELMRRNSAYREQEAHDKEHICRLTGGVRHA
;
A
#
# COMPACT_ATOMS: atom_id res chain seq x y z
N MET A 1 16.76 -0.91 16.85
CA MET A 1 16.37 -1.94 17.85
C MET A 1 17.01 -3.24 17.44
N GLU A 2 17.59 -3.95 18.39
CA GLU A 2 18.24 -5.25 18.20
C GLU A 2 17.40 -6.35 18.85
N GLN A 3 17.76 -7.60 18.57
CA GLN A 3 17.09 -8.73 19.21
C GLN A 3 17.34 -8.71 20.73
N GLY A 4 16.26 -8.62 21.50
CA GLY A 4 16.31 -8.49 22.96
C GLY A 4 15.91 -7.12 23.48
N ASP A 5 15.78 -6.12 22.61
CA ASP A 5 15.25 -4.82 22.97
C ASP A 5 13.75 -4.91 23.30
N SER A 6 13.26 -4.04 24.17
CA SER A 6 11.86 -3.95 24.55
C SER A 6 11.24 -2.66 24.06
N ILE A 7 10.01 -2.75 23.53
CA ILE A 7 9.16 -1.59 23.23
C ILE A 7 8.40 -1.27 24.52
N LEU A 8 8.46 0.00 24.96
CA LEU A 8 7.84 0.42 26.20
C LEU A 8 6.31 0.33 26.14
N ASP A 9 5.72 0.86 25.07
CA ASP A 9 4.26 0.89 24.87
C ASP A 9 3.90 0.60 23.40
N VAL A 10 2.77 -0.07 23.19
CA VAL A 10 2.14 -0.27 21.87
C VAL A 10 0.68 0.16 21.99
N VAL A 11 0.29 1.16 21.20
CA VAL A 11 -1.08 1.68 21.14
C VAL A 11 -1.75 1.20 19.87
N GLY A 12 -2.93 0.61 20.01
CA GLY A 12 -3.73 0.12 18.89
C GLY A 12 -4.86 -0.83 19.34
N PRO A 13 -5.77 -1.24 18.44
CA PRO A 13 -5.84 -0.79 17.04
C PRO A 13 -6.28 0.67 16.92
N LEU A 14 -5.76 1.38 15.92
CA LEU A 14 -6.13 2.76 15.60
C LEU A 14 -6.86 2.81 14.25
N GLY A 15 -7.63 3.88 14.03
CA GLY A 15 -8.39 4.07 12.79
C GLY A 15 -9.67 3.25 12.73
N VAL A 16 -10.13 3.01 11.51
CA VAL A 16 -11.35 2.24 11.21
C VAL A 16 -10.99 0.91 10.60
N ALA A 17 -11.70 -0.13 10.99
CA ALA A 17 -11.51 -1.47 10.40
C ALA A 17 -11.84 -1.45 8.90
N SER A 18 -11.07 -2.21 8.12
CA SER A 18 -11.30 -2.36 6.67
C SER A 18 -12.64 -3.06 6.41
N GLU A 19 -13.50 -2.44 5.61
CA GLU A 19 -14.80 -2.99 5.20
C GLU A 19 -14.77 -3.35 3.71
N PHE A 20 -14.66 -4.63 3.39
CA PHE A 20 -14.55 -5.07 1.99
C PHE A 20 -15.90 -5.12 1.26
N GLY A 21 -17.01 -5.26 2.00
CA GLY A 21 -18.37 -5.41 1.48
C GLY A 21 -18.83 -6.88 1.44
N GLU A 22 -20.15 -7.08 1.59
CA GLU A 22 -20.74 -8.42 1.72
C GLU A 22 -20.83 -9.20 0.40
N ASN A 23 -20.76 -8.52 -0.74
CA ASN A 23 -21.00 -9.12 -2.07
C ASN A 23 -19.73 -9.28 -2.92
N VAL A 24 -18.56 -9.13 -2.33
CA VAL A 24 -17.28 -9.32 -3.04
C VAL A 24 -17.04 -10.81 -3.25
N LYS A 25 -16.92 -11.23 -4.50
CA LYS A 25 -16.64 -12.62 -4.91
C LYS A 25 -15.24 -12.78 -5.48
N HIS A 26 -14.72 -11.74 -6.11
CA HIS A 26 -13.38 -11.73 -6.69
C HIS A 26 -12.68 -10.40 -6.39
N ALA A 27 -11.57 -10.46 -5.69
CA ALA A 27 -10.78 -9.31 -5.31
C ALA A 27 -9.35 -9.38 -5.85
N CYS A 28 -8.79 -8.23 -6.22
CA CYS A 28 -7.36 -8.11 -6.52
C CYS A 28 -6.69 -7.25 -5.46
N VAL A 29 -5.72 -7.81 -4.75
CA VAL A 29 -4.95 -7.12 -3.71
C VAL A 29 -3.57 -6.79 -4.24
N ILE A 30 -3.23 -5.50 -4.28
CA ILE A 30 -2.00 -4.99 -4.89
C ILE A 30 -1.11 -4.40 -3.81
N GLY A 31 0.08 -4.98 -3.65
CA GLY A 31 1.11 -4.51 -2.73
C GLY A 31 2.31 -3.92 -3.48
N GLY A 32 2.83 -2.78 -3.01
CA GLY A 32 4.05 -2.17 -3.55
C GLY A 32 5.16 -2.07 -2.52
N GLY A 33 6.27 -2.78 -2.72
CA GLY A 33 7.39 -2.83 -1.78
C GLY A 33 6.96 -3.28 -0.38
N VAL A 34 7.28 -2.51 0.65
CA VAL A 34 6.84 -2.78 2.03
C VAL A 34 5.32 -2.80 2.19
N GLY A 35 4.57 -2.17 1.29
CA GLY A 35 3.11 -2.25 1.25
C GLY A 35 2.57 -3.67 1.13
N CYS A 36 3.36 -4.63 0.63
CA CYS A 36 3.01 -6.05 0.63
C CYS A 36 2.75 -6.59 2.04
N ALA A 37 3.50 -6.12 3.05
CA ALA A 37 3.29 -6.53 4.44
C ALA A 37 1.93 -6.06 5.00
N ILE A 38 1.44 -4.93 4.50
CA ILE A 38 0.13 -4.37 4.89
C ILE A 38 -0.99 -4.98 4.02
N ALA A 39 -0.69 -5.34 2.77
CA ALA A 39 -1.63 -6.01 1.86
C ALA A 39 -1.94 -7.46 2.29
N TYR A 40 -0.97 -8.15 2.87
CA TYR A 40 -1.13 -9.55 3.31
C TYR A 40 -2.32 -9.77 4.27
N PRO A 41 -2.50 -9.01 5.37
CA PRO A 41 -3.67 -9.16 6.24
C PRO A 41 -5.00 -9.00 5.50
N SER A 42 -5.11 -8.05 4.57
CA SER A 42 -6.33 -7.83 3.78
C SER A 42 -6.61 -9.00 2.85
N ALA A 43 -5.58 -9.51 2.15
CA ALA A 43 -5.70 -10.71 1.31
C ALA A 43 -6.12 -11.93 2.12
N LYS A 44 -5.49 -12.14 3.28
CA LYS A 44 -5.83 -13.24 4.20
C LYS A 44 -7.28 -13.14 4.71
N ALA A 45 -7.75 -11.95 5.04
CA ALA A 45 -9.11 -11.74 5.49
C ALA A 45 -10.12 -12.08 4.39
N LEU A 46 -9.92 -11.59 3.17
CA LEU A 46 -10.75 -11.91 2.00
C LEU A 46 -10.74 -13.40 1.68
N HIS A 47 -9.58 -14.04 1.68
CA HIS A 47 -9.46 -15.49 1.47
C HIS A 47 -10.24 -16.29 2.52
N ASN A 48 -10.14 -15.92 3.80
CA ASN A 48 -10.90 -16.55 4.89
C ASN A 48 -12.42 -16.35 4.79
N MET A 49 -12.86 -15.28 4.09
CA MET A 49 -14.28 -15.06 3.78
C MET A 49 -14.76 -15.88 2.57
N GLY A 50 -13.87 -16.65 1.92
CA GLY A 50 -14.20 -17.45 0.73
C GLY A 50 -14.24 -16.63 -0.56
N VAL A 51 -13.64 -15.44 -0.57
CA VAL A 51 -13.47 -14.59 -1.76
C VAL A 51 -12.34 -15.15 -2.62
N LYS A 52 -12.51 -15.22 -3.95
CA LYS A 52 -11.40 -15.47 -4.87
C LYS A 52 -10.44 -14.27 -4.81
N VAL A 53 -9.17 -14.53 -4.50
CA VAL A 53 -8.16 -13.50 -4.30
C VAL A 53 -7.02 -13.64 -5.30
N ASP A 54 -6.81 -12.61 -6.09
CA ASP A 54 -5.60 -12.44 -6.87
C ASP A 54 -4.68 -11.43 -6.18
N ILE A 55 -3.38 -11.74 -6.08
CA ILE A 55 -2.39 -10.82 -5.52
C ILE A 55 -1.43 -10.36 -6.61
N ILE A 56 -1.20 -9.05 -6.68
CA ILE A 56 -0.13 -8.46 -7.50
C ILE A 56 0.87 -7.80 -6.56
N ALA A 57 2.07 -8.37 -6.46
CA ALA A 57 3.15 -7.83 -5.65
C ALA A 57 4.20 -7.16 -6.54
N GLY A 58 4.50 -5.89 -6.27
CA GLY A 58 5.46 -5.10 -7.03
C GLY A 58 6.66 -4.69 -6.19
N PHE A 59 7.87 -4.87 -6.76
CA PHE A 59 9.11 -4.52 -6.11
C PHE A 59 10.05 -3.83 -7.12
N ARG A 60 11.12 -3.20 -6.64
CA ARG A 60 12.16 -2.65 -7.53
C ARG A 60 13.03 -3.75 -8.11
N SER A 61 13.38 -4.75 -7.29
CA SER A 61 14.32 -5.84 -7.61
C SER A 61 14.02 -7.07 -6.74
N LYS A 62 14.62 -8.20 -7.08
CA LYS A 62 14.44 -9.49 -6.39
C LYS A 62 14.88 -9.46 -4.93
N ASP A 63 15.95 -8.76 -4.61
CA ASP A 63 16.59 -8.74 -3.29
C ASP A 63 15.74 -8.11 -2.19
N ILE A 64 14.72 -7.34 -2.57
CA ILE A 64 13.77 -6.71 -1.63
C ILE A 64 12.37 -7.34 -1.64
N VAL A 65 12.22 -8.52 -2.25
CA VAL A 65 10.96 -9.28 -2.20
C VAL A 65 10.74 -9.81 -0.80
N ILE A 66 9.54 -9.60 -0.27
CA ILE A 66 9.12 -10.04 1.07
C ILE A 66 7.80 -10.81 1.00
N LEU A 67 7.58 -11.71 1.94
CA LEU A 67 6.32 -12.41 2.21
C LEU A 67 5.73 -13.17 1.01
N GLU A 68 6.56 -13.63 0.07
CA GLU A 68 6.06 -14.33 -1.11
C GLU A 68 5.31 -15.61 -0.75
N ASP A 69 5.89 -16.45 0.10
CA ASP A 69 5.29 -17.73 0.48
C ASP A 69 3.98 -17.53 1.25
N GLU A 70 3.97 -16.57 2.17
CA GLU A 70 2.77 -16.22 2.95
C GLU A 70 1.65 -15.68 2.07
N MET A 71 1.97 -14.84 1.09
CA MET A 71 1.00 -14.30 0.15
C MET A 71 0.44 -15.38 -0.78
N ARG A 72 1.30 -16.28 -1.27
CA ARG A 72 0.88 -17.42 -2.09
C ARG A 72 -0.07 -18.36 -1.34
N ALA A 73 0.07 -18.48 -0.03
CA ALA A 73 -0.79 -19.33 0.79
C ALA A 73 -2.21 -18.78 1.01
N VAL A 74 -2.46 -17.51 0.66
CA VAL A 74 -3.75 -16.82 0.90
C VAL A 74 -4.34 -16.21 -0.37
N CYS A 75 -3.96 -16.71 -1.54
CA CYS A 75 -4.53 -16.25 -2.81
C CYS A 75 -4.74 -17.42 -3.79
N ASP A 76 -5.59 -17.20 -4.77
CA ASP A 76 -5.83 -18.13 -5.87
C ASP A 76 -4.75 -17.97 -6.95
N ASN A 77 -4.39 -16.71 -7.25
CA ASN A 77 -3.33 -16.38 -8.20
C ASN A 77 -2.37 -15.35 -7.61
N TYR A 78 -1.09 -15.57 -7.80
CA TYR A 78 -0.04 -14.66 -7.35
C TYR A 78 0.81 -14.18 -8.53
N TYR A 79 0.86 -12.87 -8.70
CA TYR A 79 1.64 -12.20 -9.74
C TYR A 79 2.71 -11.33 -9.09
N ILE A 80 3.96 -11.51 -9.50
CA ILE A 80 5.07 -10.69 -9.03
C ILE A 80 5.67 -9.90 -10.19
N THR A 81 5.90 -8.62 -9.95
CA THR A 81 6.56 -7.72 -10.89
C THR A 81 7.79 -7.08 -10.26
N THR A 82 8.83 -6.86 -11.06
CA THR A 82 9.99 -6.07 -10.66
C THR A 82 10.31 -5.01 -11.71
N ASP A 83 10.68 -3.80 -11.25
CA ASP A 83 10.98 -2.68 -12.14
C ASP A 83 12.16 -3.00 -13.05
N ASP A 84 13.19 -3.65 -12.51
CA ASP A 84 14.41 -4.02 -13.22
C ASP A 84 14.32 -5.34 -14.00
N GLY A 85 13.30 -6.16 -13.73
CA GLY A 85 13.09 -7.46 -14.37
C GLY A 85 13.97 -8.59 -13.80
N THR A 86 14.55 -8.41 -12.62
CA THR A 86 15.38 -9.43 -11.97
C THR A 86 14.58 -10.60 -11.42
N TYR A 87 13.26 -10.42 -11.23
CA TYR A 87 12.37 -11.47 -10.76
C TYR A 87 10.93 -11.25 -11.22
N GLY A 88 10.24 -12.34 -11.53
CA GLY A 88 8.87 -12.30 -12.04
C GLY A 88 8.77 -11.56 -13.38
N LYS A 89 7.71 -10.80 -13.57
CA LYS A 89 7.49 -10.02 -14.78
C LYS A 89 8.13 -8.64 -14.64
N LYS A 90 8.88 -8.21 -15.65
CA LYS A 90 9.41 -6.85 -15.71
C LYS A 90 8.29 -5.83 -15.93
N GLY A 91 8.20 -4.84 -15.07
CA GLY A 91 7.26 -3.73 -15.18
C GLY A 91 6.54 -3.41 -13.87
N PHE A 92 5.51 -2.59 -13.98
CA PHE A 92 4.74 -2.10 -12.84
C PHE A 92 3.50 -2.95 -12.56
N VAL A 93 3.02 -2.93 -11.33
CA VAL A 93 1.77 -3.60 -10.91
C VAL A 93 0.56 -3.16 -11.76
N THR A 94 0.55 -1.91 -12.23
CA THR A 94 -0.50 -1.35 -13.09
C THR A 94 -0.53 -2.01 -14.46
N ASN A 95 0.62 -2.38 -15.03
CA ASN A 95 0.67 -3.12 -16.28
C ASN A 95 0.11 -4.52 -16.11
N GLN A 96 0.44 -5.18 -14.99
CA GLN A 96 -0.09 -6.51 -14.69
C GLN A 96 -1.61 -6.47 -14.43
N LEU A 97 -2.10 -5.48 -13.68
CA LEU A 97 -3.54 -5.28 -13.46
C LEU A 97 -4.29 -5.05 -14.79
N GLN A 98 -3.76 -4.16 -15.65
CA GLN A 98 -4.37 -3.87 -16.94
C GLN A 98 -4.46 -5.14 -17.82
N GLU A 99 -3.37 -5.92 -17.88
CA GLU A 99 -3.35 -7.17 -18.62
C GLU A 99 -4.38 -8.19 -18.12
N LEU A 100 -4.55 -8.31 -16.81
CA LEU A 100 -5.56 -9.21 -16.24
C LEU A 100 -6.98 -8.78 -16.64
N ILE A 101 -7.26 -7.48 -16.56
CA ILE A 101 -8.56 -6.92 -16.98
C ILE A 101 -8.77 -7.14 -18.50
N ASP A 102 -7.75 -6.88 -19.32
CA ASP A 102 -7.82 -7.06 -20.78
C ASP A 102 -8.00 -8.54 -21.18
N ASN A 103 -7.49 -9.47 -20.36
CA ASN A 103 -7.69 -10.90 -20.50
C ASN A 103 -9.06 -11.40 -20.02
N GLY A 104 -9.91 -10.50 -19.52
CA GLY A 104 -11.29 -10.80 -19.15
C GLY A 104 -11.51 -11.07 -17.66
N GLU A 105 -10.51 -10.89 -16.79
CA GLU A 105 -10.72 -10.97 -15.34
C GLU A 105 -11.62 -9.82 -14.88
N GLN A 106 -12.63 -10.17 -14.09
CA GLN A 106 -13.59 -9.22 -13.53
C GLN A 106 -13.43 -9.17 -12.03
N TYR A 107 -13.11 -8.00 -11.51
CA TYR A 107 -12.93 -7.77 -10.08
C TYR A 107 -14.09 -6.96 -9.51
N ASP A 108 -14.62 -7.41 -8.38
CA ASP A 108 -15.61 -6.65 -7.59
C ASP A 108 -14.91 -5.59 -6.72
N LEU A 109 -13.66 -5.87 -6.33
CA LEU A 109 -12.86 -5.01 -5.46
C LEU A 109 -11.38 -5.08 -5.84
N VAL A 110 -10.75 -3.91 -5.96
CA VAL A 110 -9.30 -3.77 -6.00
C VAL A 110 -8.83 -3.05 -4.74
N ILE A 111 -7.82 -3.60 -4.07
CA ILE A 111 -7.18 -2.97 -2.91
C ILE A 111 -5.76 -2.63 -3.30
N ALA A 112 -5.34 -1.37 -3.16
CA ALA A 112 -3.99 -0.95 -3.48
C ALA A 112 -3.29 -0.35 -2.26
N ILE A 113 -2.13 -0.91 -1.91
CA ILE A 113 -1.35 -0.53 -0.74
C ILE A 113 0.12 -0.41 -1.12
N GLY A 114 0.67 0.80 -0.99
CA GLY A 114 2.06 1.06 -1.35
C GLY A 114 2.35 2.54 -1.59
N PRO A 115 3.33 2.87 -2.42
CA PRO A 115 3.64 4.26 -2.73
C PRO A 115 2.44 5.03 -3.28
N VAL A 116 2.25 6.28 -2.85
CA VAL A 116 1.11 7.12 -3.26
C VAL A 116 0.96 7.22 -4.79
N PRO A 117 2.04 7.39 -5.59
CA PRO A 117 1.91 7.36 -7.04
C PRO A 117 1.35 6.03 -7.57
N MET A 118 1.78 4.89 -7.00
CA MET A 118 1.27 3.58 -7.41
C MET A 118 -0.24 3.48 -7.17
N MET A 119 -0.73 3.85 -6.00
CA MET A 119 -2.16 3.84 -5.68
C MET A 119 -2.96 4.73 -6.62
N LYS A 120 -2.46 5.94 -6.92
CA LYS A 120 -3.06 6.84 -7.90
C LYS A 120 -3.18 6.20 -9.29
N PHE A 121 -2.12 5.56 -9.77
CA PHE A 121 -2.14 4.91 -11.08
C PHE A 121 -3.03 3.67 -11.10
N VAL A 122 -3.09 2.87 -10.04
CA VAL A 122 -4.06 1.76 -9.91
C VAL A 122 -5.49 2.29 -10.03
N CYS A 123 -5.84 3.37 -9.33
CA CYS A 123 -7.15 4.02 -9.49
C CYS A 123 -7.41 4.51 -10.92
N GLY A 124 -6.37 4.95 -11.63
CA GLY A 124 -6.45 5.31 -13.05
C GLY A 124 -6.80 4.14 -13.95
N VAL A 125 -6.27 2.95 -13.66
CA VAL A 125 -6.57 1.71 -14.39
C VAL A 125 -8.00 1.23 -14.11
N THR A 126 -8.44 1.24 -12.86
CA THR A 126 -9.74 0.66 -12.45
C THR A 126 -10.94 1.56 -12.75
N ARG A 127 -10.75 2.89 -12.76
CA ARG A 127 -11.83 3.88 -12.96
C ARG A 127 -12.62 3.70 -14.27
N PRO A 128 -12.01 3.46 -15.45
CA PRO A 128 -12.76 3.25 -16.70
C PRO A 128 -13.70 2.04 -16.66
N TYR A 129 -13.36 1.04 -15.84
CA TYR A 129 -14.14 -0.19 -15.67
C TYR A 129 -15.12 -0.12 -14.49
N ASN A 130 -15.14 1.02 -13.78
CA ASN A 130 -15.96 1.21 -12.57
C ASN A 130 -15.76 0.12 -11.51
N ILE A 131 -14.53 -0.39 -11.38
CA ILE A 131 -14.16 -1.38 -10.37
C ILE A 131 -13.93 -0.66 -9.04
N LYS A 132 -14.69 -1.01 -8.00
CA LYS A 132 -14.49 -0.44 -6.65
C LYS A 132 -13.02 -0.56 -6.25
N THR A 133 -12.39 0.55 -5.92
CA THR A 133 -10.95 0.58 -5.59
C THR A 133 -10.73 1.21 -4.23
N MET A 134 -10.24 0.43 -3.31
CA MET A 134 -9.85 0.87 -1.97
C MET A 134 -8.34 1.09 -1.92
N VAL A 135 -7.91 2.16 -1.28
CA VAL A 135 -6.50 2.49 -1.08
C VAL A 135 -6.20 2.68 0.39
N SER A 136 -5.10 2.11 0.87
CA SER A 136 -4.63 2.31 2.24
C SER A 136 -3.59 3.42 2.26
N LEU A 137 -3.98 4.59 2.75
CA LEU A 137 -3.17 5.80 2.64
C LEU A 137 -2.08 5.87 3.71
N ASN A 138 -0.93 6.39 3.31
CA ASN A 138 0.28 6.51 4.14
C ASN A 138 0.77 7.98 4.24
N PRO A 139 -0.07 8.91 4.75
CA PRO A 139 0.38 10.27 5.02
C PRO A 139 1.42 10.28 6.17
N ILE A 140 2.09 11.43 6.34
CA ILE A 140 2.96 11.65 7.50
C ILE A 140 2.15 11.43 8.78
N MET A 141 2.62 10.52 9.64
CA MET A 141 1.98 10.16 10.89
C MET A 141 2.88 10.59 12.06
N ILE A 142 2.35 11.38 12.98
CA ILE A 142 3.10 11.89 14.14
C ILE A 142 2.52 11.30 15.44
N ASP A 143 1.22 11.50 15.66
CA ASP A 143 0.54 11.19 16.90
C ASP A 143 -0.30 9.90 16.79
N GLY A 144 -1.06 9.74 15.72
CA GLY A 144 -1.88 8.54 15.49
C GLY A 144 -3.27 8.58 16.13
N THR A 145 -3.60 9.60 16.94
CA THR A 145 -4.89 9.69 17.69
C THR A 145 -5.85 10.76 17.15
N GLY A 146 -5.48 11.46 16.08
CA GLY A 146 -6.29 12.52 15.46
C GLY A 146 -6.05 13.91 16.04
N MET A 147 -5.21 14.08 17.06
CA MET A 147 -5.01 15.35 17.72
C MET A 147 -4.11 16.32 16.94
N CYS A 148 -3.03 15.83 16.34
CA CYS A 148 -2.03 16.72 15.72
C CYS A 148 -2.40 17.19 14.30
N GLY A 149 -3.33 16.52 13.61
CA GLY A 149 -3.72 16.83 12.24
C GLY A 149 -2.64 16.58 11.19
N GLY A 150 -1.53 15.92 11.54
CA GLY A 150 -0.42 15.63 10.63
C GLY A 150 -0.83 14.73 9.47
N CYS A 151 -1.66 13.72 9.73
CA CYS A 151 -2.13 12.72 8.77
C CYS A 151 -3.38 13.12 7.97
N ARG A 152 -3.70 14.42 7.89
CA ARG A 152 -4.88 14.84 7.13
C ARG A 152 -4.72 14.57 5.64
N VAL A 153 -5.81 14.14 5.04
CA VAL A 153 -5.98 13.85 3.61
C VAL A 153 -7.30 14.42 3.13
N THR A 154 -7.41 14.76 1.86
CA THR A 154 -8.69 15.20 1.27
C THR A 154 -9.32 14.02 0.53
N VAL A 155 -10.54 13.65 0.96
CA VAL A 155 -11.34 12.56 0.40
C VAL A 155 -12.76 13.06 0.17
N GLY A 156 -13.29 12.95 -1.06
CA GLY A 156 -14.61 13.48 -1.42
C GLY A 156 -14.74 14.99 -1.16
N GLY A 157 -13.66 15.75 -1.33
CA GLY A 157 -13.60 17.19 -1.06
C GLY A 157 -13.65 17.58 0.43
N LYS A 158 -13.55 16.59 1.35
CA LYS A 158 -13.57 16.81 2.80
C LYS A 158 -12.23 16.42 3.41
N THR A 159 -11.81 17.18 4.43
CA THR A 159 -10.64 16.81 5.22
C THR A 159 -10.97 15.59 6.09
N LYS A 160 -10.12 14.58 6.01
CA LYS A 160 -10.13 13.36 6.81
C LYS A 160 -8.77 13.17 7.48
N TYR A 161 -8.74 12.38 8.53
CA TYR A 161 -7.51 12.03 9.26
C TYR A 161 -7.26 10.53 9.13
N ALA A 162 -6.21 10.14 8.43
CA ALA A 162 -5.96 8.72 8.13
C ALA A 162 -5.81 7.86 9.40
N CYS A 163 -5.34 8.42 10.51
CA CYS A 163 -5.22 7.71 11.78
C CYS A 163 -6.55 7.49 12.53
N VAL A 164 -7.62 8.18 12.14
CA VAL A 164 -8.93 8.12 12.80
C VAL A 164 -10.03 7.67 11.82
N ASP A 165 -10.06 8.27 10.62
CA ASP A 165 -11.09 8.00 9.59
C ASP A 165 -10.68 6.88 8.62
N GLY A 166 -9.41 6.48 8.61
CA GLY A 166 -8.81 5.50 7.70
C GLY A 166 -8.10 4.38 8.44
N PRO A 167 -7.08 3.79 7.86
CA PRO A 167 -6.27 4.26 6.71
C PRO A 167 -6.89 4.02 5.33
N ASP A 168 -7.96 3.23 5.24
CA ASP A 168 -8.56 2.81 3.98
C ASP A 168 -9.63 3.78 3.52
N PHE A 169 -9.57 4.17 2.25
CA PHE A 169 -10.48 5.11 1.63
C PHE A 169 -10.86 4.67 0.21
N ASP A 170 -11.99 5.19 -0.29
CA ASP A 170 -12.33 5.08 -1.71
C ASP A 170 -11.28 5.82 -2.54
N GLY A 171 -10.53 5.07 -3.34
CA GLY A 171 -9.44 5.61 -4.15
C GLY A 171 -9.92 6.60 -5.21
N PHE A 172 -11.20 6.58 -5.57
CA PHE A 172 -11.76 7.53 -6.54
C PHE A 172 -12.05 8.91 -5.96
N GLU A 173 -12.13 9.01 -4.64
CA GLU A 173 -12.42 10.24 -3.92
C GLU A 173 -11.16 10.92 -3.34
N VAL A 174 -10.00 10.24 -3.34
CA VAL A 174 -8.76 10.76 -2.78
C VAL A 174 -8.12 11.83 -3.66
N ASP A 175 -7.76 12.98 -3.08
CA ASP A 175 -6.85 13.94 -3.71
C ASP A 175 -5.39 13.50 -3.56
N PHE A 176 -4.95 12.64 -4.46
CA PHE A 176 -3.57 12.16 -4.48
C PHE A 176 -2.54 13.27 -4.74
N ASN A 177 -2.92 14.34 -5.45
CA ASN A 177 -1.98 15.42 -5.74
C ASN A 177 -1.66 16.23 -4.47
N GLU A 178 -2.70 16.51 -3.66
CA GLU A 178 -2.49 17.13 -2.35
C GLU A 178 -1.66 16.22 -1.45
N LEU A 179 -2.00 14.94 -1.36
CA LEU A 179 -1.27 13.98 -0.53
C LEU A 179 0.21 13.89 -0.91
N MET A 180 0.54 13.81 -2.19
CA MET A 180 1.94 13.81 -2.65
C MET A 180 2.68 15.10 -2.29
N ARG A 181 2.05 16.27 -2.44
CA ARG A 181 2.65 17.56 -2.03
C ARG A 181 2.92 17.59 -0.52
N ARG A 182 1.99 17.10 0.28
CA ARG A 182 2.15 17.04 1.73
C ARG A 182 3.26 16.09 2.16
N ASN A 183 3.31 14.91 1.57
CA ASN A 183 4.35 13.91 1.87
C ASN A 183 5.76 14.37 1.42
N SER A 184 5.86 15.37 0.54
CA SER A 184 7.14 15.95 0.13
C SER A 184 7.60 17.14 0.98
N ALA A 185 6.83 17.57 1.98
CA ALA A 185 7.08 18.80 2.75
C ALA A 185 8.43 18.81 3.50
N TYR A 186 8.93 17.64 3.91
CA TYR A 186 10.19 17.48 4.64
C TYR A 186 11.31 16.84 3.82
N ARG A 187 11.13 16.71 2.51
CA ARG A 187 12.04 15.95 1.65
C ARG A 187 13.49 16.49 1.66
N GLU A 188 13.67 17.79 1.74
CA GLU A 188 14.98 18.42 1.81
C GLU A 188 15.66 18.14 3.15
N GLN A 189 14.92 18.25 4.25
CA GLN A 189 15.39 17.93 5.59
C GLN A 189 15.75 16.45 5.72
N GLU A 190 14.89 15.57 5.23
CA GLU A 190 15.15 14.13 5.22
C GLU A 190 16.40 13.77 4.41
N ALA A 191 16.62 14.43 3.26
CA ALA A 191 17.82 14.22 2.44
C ALA A 191 19.09 14.69 3.18
N HIS A 192 19.04 15.86 3.81
CA HIS A 192 20.13 16.41 4.60
C HIS A 192 20.48 15.50 5.80
N ASP A 193 19.47 15.06 6.55
CA ASP A 193 19.67 14.22 7.73
C ASP A 193 20.21 12.84 7.36
N LYS A 194 19.73 12.28 6.25
CA LYS A 194 20.24 11.01 5.72
C LYS A 194 21.71 11.12 5.33
N GLU A 195 22.14 12.21 4.72
CA GLU A 195 23.54 12.47 4.39
C GLU A 195 24.39 12.65 5.66
N HIS A 196 23.84 13.35 6.66
CA HIS A 196 24.53 13.55 7.94
C HIS A 196 24.73 12.26 8.72
N ILE A 197 23.70 11.43 8.83
CA ILE A 197 23.79 10.10 9.47
C ILE A 197 24.81 9.22 8.72
N CYS A 198 24.81 9.22 7.39
CA CYS A 198 25.77 8.48 6.58
C CYS A 198 27.22 8.89 6.87
N ARG A 199 27.48 10.17 7.10
CA ARG A 199 28.83 10.67 7.50
C ARG A 199 29.21 10.25 8.91
N LEU A 200 28.28 10.28 9.87
CA LEU A 200 28.52 9.87 11.26
C LEU A 200 28.76 8.37 11.39
N THR A 201 28.08 7.55 10.63
CA THR A 201 28.19 6.07 10.67
C THR A 201 29.27 5.51 9.76
N GLY A 202 30.11 6.36 9.14
CA GLY A 202 31.21 5.92 8.28
C GLY A 202 30.76 5.25 6.98
N GLY A 203 29.56 5.55 6.51
CA GLY A 203 29.05 5.08 5.22
C GLY A 203 28.54 3.63 5.20
N VAL A 204 28.29 3.03 6.35
CA VAL A 204 27.62 1.73 6.43
C VAL A 204 26.22 1.88 5.87
N ARG A 205 26.01 1.46 4.63
CA ARG A 205 24.67 1.36 4.03
C ARG A 205 23.98 0.17 4.70
N HIS A 206 23.03 0.45 5.56
CA HIS A 206 22.04 -0.58 5.89
C HIS A 206 21.22 -0.81 4.62
N ALA A 207 21.38 -2.01 4.06
CA ALA A 207 20.65 -2.50 2.90
C ALA A 207 19.14 -2.63 3.23
#